data_d4ceb7e3d9855490b29c34564fc37335
#
_entry.id   d4ceb7e3d9855490b29c34564fc37335
#
_cell.length_a   1.000
_cell.length_b   1.000
_cell.length_c   1.000
_cell.angle_alpha   90.00
_cell.angle_beta   90.00
_cell.angle_gamma   90.00
#
_symmetry.space_group_name_H-M   'P 1'
#
loop_
_entity.id
_entity.type
_entity.pdbx_description
1 polymer ?
#
loop_
_entity_poly.entity_id
_entity_poly.type
_entity_poly.pdbx_seq_one_letter_code
_entity_poly.pdbx_strand_id
1 'polypeptide(L)'
;MALEPFVSPRALLRRTLPLVPLAVLAWPIPPGGAAEAIEFAAADIFYELNATDGDLGVHVALDAESWRELRIEDPAGRTITRVEPEGDLKEIGLTELSFEGEEPSLDEVPFARLRSLFPEGDYVFRARTTDDRELRGTDPLTAELPCPVTVVSPAEDEEVPPDGVVVRWQPAPGVFDPDTSKCDPGGEVGLVGYQVIVLLENAEEGLRREFLVDLPPGATEVPVPAAFVEEGARVEGTEFTLEVLAVEDSGNETIAARSFQVE
;
A
#
# COMPACT_ATOMS: atom_id res chain seq x y z
N MET A 1 11.42 16.57 10.00
CA MET A 1 10.04 17.07 9.84
C MET A 1 9.21 15.79 9.69
N ALA A 2 8.25 15.54 10.55
CA ALA A 2 7.56 14.25 10.59
C ALA A 2 6.74 14.08 9.30
N LEU A 3 7.02 13.02 8.54
CA LEU A 3 6.21 12.58 7.42
C LEU A 3 4.85 12.17 7.99
N GLU A 4 3.76 12.70 7.44
CA GLU A 4 2.43 12.21 7.74
C GLU A 4 2.31 10.78 7.21
N PRO A 5 1.71 9.83 7.93
CA PRO A 5 1.59 8.46 7.48
C PRO A 5 0.74 8.39 6.20
N PHE A 6 1.29 7.75 5.21
CA PHE A 6 0.65 7.37 3.95
C PHE A 6 -0.47 6.36 4.26
N VAL A 7 -1.70 6.72 3.99
CA VAL A 7 -2.83 5.77 4.06
C VAL A 7 -2.89 5.06 2.72
N SER A 8 -2.44 3.81 2.67
CA SER A 8 -2.56 2.98 1.47
C SER A 8 -4.05 2.83 1.07
N PRO A 9 -4.44 3.19 -0.15
CA PRO A 9 -5.83 3.08 -0.62
C PRO A 9 -6.28 1.64 -0.93
N ARG A 10 -5.50 0.64 -0.58
CA ARG A 10 -5.78 -0.79 -0.84
C ARG A 10 -7.10 -1.29 -0.27
N ALA A 11 -7.63 -0.68 0.78
CA ALA A 11 -8.94 -1.04 1.34
C ALA A 11 -10.09 -0.98 0.32
N LEU A 12 -9.91 -0.26 -0.78
CA LEU A 12 -10.95 -0.04 -1.80
C LEU A 12 -10.95 -1.05 -2.96
N LEU A 13 -9.82 -1.71 -3.25
CA LEU A 13 -9.71 -2.59 -4.44
C LEU A 13 -10.21 -4.03 -4.23
N ARG A 14 -10.30 -4.52 -3.00
CA ARG A 14 -10.61 -5.95 -2.75
C ARG A 14 -12.07 -6.34 -2.57
N ARG A 15 -13.09 -5.46 -2.65
CA ARG A 15 -14.49 -5.89 -2.43
C ARG A 15 -15.52 -5.34 -3.40
N THR A 16 -15.79 -6.10 -4.46
CA THR A 16 -17.15 -6.20 -5.04
C THR A 16 -17.82 -7.46 -4.48
N LEU A 17 -18.54 -7.34 -3.37
CA LEU A 17 -19.39 -8.41 -2.86
C LEU A 17 -20.69 -8.47 -3.68
N PRO A 18 -21.08 -9.66 -4.22
CA PRO A 18 -22.41 -9.83 -4.79
C PRO A 18 -23.46 -9.83 -3.68
N LEU A 19 -24.49 -9.01 -3.84
CA LEU A 19 -25.70 -9.04 -3.00
C LEU A 19 -26.40 -10.40 -3.16
N VAL A 20 -26.33 -11.26 -2.14
CA VAL A 20 -27.14 -12.48 -2.04
C VAL A 20 -28.34 -12.15 -1.13
N PRO A 21 -29.59 -12.43 -1.56
CA PRO A 21 -30.77 -12.18 -0.72
C PRO A 21 -30.82 -13.14 0.46
N LEU A 22 -30.92 -12.59 1.66
CA LEU A 22 -31.01 -13.32 2.94
C LEU A 22 -32.39 -13.93 3.08
N ALA A 23 -32.50 -15.26 3.01
CA ALA A 23 -33.66 -16.00 3.48
C ALA A 23 -33.43 -16.33 4.98
N VAL A 24 -34.17 -15.68 5.85
CA VAL A 24 -34.12 -15.93 7.29
C VAL A 24 -34.84 -17.24 7.61
N LEU A 25 -34.09 -18.32 7.81
CA LEU A 25 -34.55 -19.53 8.46
C LEU A 25 -34.07 -19.48 9.92
N ALA A 26 -35.01 -19.32 10.85
CA ALA A 26 -34.76 -19.35 12.28
C ALA A 26 -34.38 -20.78 12.73
N TRP A 27 -33.09 -20.99 13.00
CA TRP A 27 -32.57 -22.20 13.65
C TRP A 27 -32.37 -21.92 15.15
N PRO A 28 -32.65 -22.91 16.04
CA PRO A 28 -32.40 -22.73 17.47
C PRO A 28 -30.93 -22.58 17.75
N ILE A 29 -30.54 -21.50 18.42
CA ILE A 29 -29.18 -21.20 18.85
C ILE A 29 -28.78 -22.18 19.95
N PRO A 30 -27.70 -22.99 19.81
CA PRO A 30 -27.17 -23.78 20.90
C PRO A 30 -26.53 -22.85 21.95
N PRO A 31 -26.71 -23.13 23.26
CA PRO A 31 -26.10 -22.32 24.31
C PRO A 31 -24.57 -22.60 24.34
N GLY A 32 -23.76 -21.57 24.17
CA GLY A 32 -22.33 -21.59 24.42
C GLY A 32 -21.38 -21.55 23.22
N GLY A 33 -21.80 -21.02 22.07
CA GLY A 33 -20.87 -20.67 20.99
C GLY A 33 -20.01 -19.48 21.40
N ALA A 34 -18.68 -19.60 21.26
CA ALA A 34 -17.82 -18.43 21.27
C ALA A 34 -18.39 -17.40 20.27
N ALA A 35 -18.48 -16.14 20.68
CA ALA A 35 -18.93 -15.09 19.77
C ALA A 35 -18.04 -15.16 18.52
N GLU A 36 -18.66 -15.18 17.34
CA GLU A 36 -17.93 -15.19 16.06
C GLU A 36 -17.05 -13.94 16.02
N ALA A 37 -15.77 -14.13 15.70
CA ALA A 37 -14.83 -13.02 15.59
C ALA A 37 -15.28 -12.14 14.40
N ILE A 38 -15.14 -10.83 14.57
CA ILE A 38 -15.44 -9.87 13.52
C ILE A 38 -14.21 -9.80 12.62
N GLU A 39 -14.41 -9.69 11.31
CA GLU A 39 -13.31 -9.48 10.36
C GLU A 39 -12.87 -8.01 10.33
N PHE A 40 -11.60 -7.76 10.08
CA PHE A 40 -11.10 -6.45 9.68
C PHE A 40 -11.70 -6.05 8.33
N ALA A 41 -11.92 -4.78 8.11
CA ALA A 41 -12.28 -4.25 6.79
C ALA A 41 -11.08 -4.31 5.84
N ALA A 42 -9.87 -4.04 6.38
CA ALA A 42 -8.59 -4.32 5.75
C ALA A 42 -7.57 -4.79 6.79
N ALA A 43 -6.71 -5.74 6.44
CA ALA A 43 -5.61 -6.22 7.28
C ALA A 43 -4.53 -6.75 6.33
N ASP A 44 -3.67 -5.86 5.88
CA ASP A 44 -2.70 -6.10 4.82
C ASP A 44 -1.28 -5.99 5.37
N ILE A 45 -0.41 -6.90 4.93
CA ILE A 45 1.05 -6.86 5.11
C ILE A 45 1.71 -7.17 3.78
N PHE A 46 2.68 -6.36 3.37
CA PHE A 46 3.28 -6.50 2.06
C PHE A 46 4.69 -5.93 2.00
N TYR A 47 5.45 -6.33 1.00
CA TYR A 47 6.70 -5.71 0.63
C TYR A 47 6.46 -4.59 -0.38
N GLU A 48 7.15 -3.46 -0.19
CA GLU A 48 7.24 -2.39 -1.16
C GLU A 48 8.69 -2.23 -1.59
N LEU A 49 8.94 -2.36 -2.89
CA LEU A 49 10.23 -2.13 -3.51
C LEU A 49 10.22 -0.79 -4.24
N ASN A 50 11.02 0.16 -3.80
CA ASN A 50 11.34 1.32 -4.62
C ASN A 50 12.51 0.98 -5.55
N ALA A 51 12.19 0.62 -6.78
CA ALA A 51 13.20 0.20 -7.75
C ALA A 51 14.07 1.37 -8.26
N THR A 52 13.64 2.62 -8.04
CA THR A 52 14.40 3.82 -8.40
C THR A 52 15.53 4.06 -7.41
N ASP A 53 15.27 3.93 -6.12
CA ASP A 53 16.23 4.15 -5.04
C ASP A 53 16.95 2.85 -4.64
N GLY A 54 16.37 1.69 -4.97
CA GLY A 54 16.94 0.38 -4.71
C GLY A 54 16.79 -0.06 -3.26
N ASP A 55 15.72 0.36 -2.60
CA ASP A 55 15.37 0.00 -1.23
C ASP A 55 14.09 -0.84 -1.16
N LEU A 56 13.89 -1.51 -0.04
CA LEU A 56 12.78 -2.45 0.15
C LEU A 56 12.35 -2.45 1.60
N GLY A 57 11.06 -2.22 1.84
CA GLY A 57 10.44 -2.22 3.16
C GLY A 57 9.29 -3.21 3.33
N VAL A 58 8.80 -3.28 4.57
CA VAL A 58 7.58 -3.99 4.94
C VAL A 58 6.55 -2.98 5.39
N HIS A 59 5.39 -3.02 4.78
CA HIS A 59 4.26 -2.16 5.07
C HIS A 59 3.13 -2.94 5.71
N VAL A 60 2.37 -2.26 6.56
CA VAL A 60 1.15 -2.77 7.18
C VAL A 60 0.06 -1.72 7.08
N ALA A 61 -1.13 -2.13 6.65
CA ALA A 61 -2.31 -1.28 6.62
C ALA A 61 -3.52 -2.02 7.22
N LEU A 62 -4.23 -1.36 8.13
CA LEU A 62 -5.38 -1.90 8.84
C LEU A 62 -6.55 -0.93 8.82
N ASP A 63 -7.76 -1.45 8.61
CA ASP A 63 -9.01 -0.74 8.82
C ASP A 63 -10.01 -1.67 9.51
N ALA A 64 -10.70 -1.19 10.55
CA ALA A 64 -11.63 -1.97 11.34
C ALA A 64 -12.64 -1.11 12.11
N GLU A 65 -13.58 -1.78 12.79
CA GLU A 65 -14.34 -1.16 13.89
C GLU A 65 -13.36 -0.70 15.01
N SER A 66 -13.79 0.24 15.85
CA SER A 66 -12.92 0.82 16.89
C SER A 66 -12.35 -0.24 17.83
N TRP A 67 -11.02 -0.27 17.94
CA TRP A 67 -10.27 -1.23 18.75
C TRP A 67 -9.34 -0.53 19.76
N ARG A 68 -9.00 -1.24 20.85
CA ARG A 68 -8.16 -0.76 21.96
C ARG A 68 -6.95 -1.64 22.25
N GLU A 69 -6.79 -2.74 21.53
CA GLU A 69 -5.63 -3.61 21.57
C GLU A 69 -5.49 -4.26 20.19
N LEU A 70 -4.30 -4.22 19.63
CA LEU A 70 -3.93 -4.89 18.40
C LEU A 70 -2.67 -5.70 18.60
N ARG A 71 -2.61 -6.88 18.00
CA ARG A 71 -1.41 -7.71 17.89
C ARG A 71 -1.33 -8.31 16.49
N ILE A 72 -0.13 -8.27 15.92
CA ILE A 72 0.21 -8.92 14.66
C ILE A 72 1.18 -10.05 14.95
N GLU A 73 0.87 -11.24 14.46
CA GLU A 73 1.66 -12.45 14.64
C GLU A 73 2.18 -12.93 13.29
N ASP A 74 3.46 -13.33 13.25
CA ASP A 74 4.08 -13.93 12.08
C ASP A 74 3.61 -15.38 11.84
N PRO A 75 3.99 -16.04 10.73
CA PRO A 75 3.61 -17.42 10.43
C PRO A 75 4.04 -18.45 11.49
N ALA A 76 5.04 -18.15 12.32
CA ALA A 76 5.46 -18.97 13.44
C ALA A 76 4.70 -18.68 14.75
N GLY A 77 3.73 -17.75 14.72
CA GLY A 77 2.95 -17.32 15.87
C GLY A 77 3.71 -16.38 16.83
N ARG A 78 4.82 -15.79 16.40
CA ARG A 78 5.53 -14.78 17.17
C ARG A 78 4.87 -13.43 16.96
N THR A 79 4.61 -12.72 18.04
CA THR A 79 4.13 -11.34 17.96
C THR A 79 5.24 -10.45 17.40
N ILE A 80 5.00 -9.79 16.28
CA ILE A 80 5.91 -8.83 15.67
C ILE A 80 5.55 -7.38 16.02
N THR A 81 4.26 -7.12 16.28
CA THR A 81 3.78 -5.78 16.64
C THR A 81 2.66 -5.89 17.65
N ARG A 82 2.63 -4.96 18.61
CA ARG A 82 1.53 -4.76 19.55
C ARG A 82 1.28 -3.28 19.74
N VAL A 83 0.01 -2.86 19.62
CA VAL A 83 -0.42 -1.49 19.81
C VAL A 83 -1.53 -1.46 20.85
N GLU A 84 -1.33 -0.63 21.88
CA GLU A 84 -2.33 -0.34 22.91
C GLU A 84 -2.42 1.18 23.10
N PRO A 85 -3.48 1.83 22.67
CA PRO A 85 -3.70 3.23 22.98
C PRO A 85 -3.89 3.44 24.49
N GLU A 86 -3.56 4.62 24.98
CA GLU A 86 -3.68 5.01 26.37
C GLU A 86 -4.63 6.19 26.57
N GLY A 87 -5.03 6.45 27.81
CA GLY A 87 -5.89 7.57 28.17
C GLY A 87 -7.23 7.56 27.44
N ASP A 88 -7.68 8.73 27.04
CA ASP A 88 -8.98 8.92 26.37
C ASP A 88 -9.05 8.19 25.01
N LEU A 89 -7.92 8.05 24.33
CA LEU A 89 -7.85 7.31 23.08
C LEU A 89 -8.19 5.82 23.26
N LYS A 90 -7.89 5.25 24.44
CA LYS A 90 -8.28 3.87 24.78
C LYS A 90 -9.80 3.72 24.94
N GLU A 91 -10.52 4.78 25.35
CA GLU A 91 -11.98 4.74 25.51
C GLU A 91 -12.68 4.79 24.16
N ILE A 92 -12.21 5.67 23.25
CA ILE A 92 -12.82 5.81 21.92
C ILE A 92 -12.30 4.76 20.93
N GLY A 93 -11.09 4.24 21.13
CA GLY A 93 -10.44 3.28 20.25
C GLY A 93 -9.80 3.90 19.02
N LEU A 94 -9.08 3.05 18.28
CA LEU A 94 -8.54 3.34 16.95
C LEU A 94 -9.36 2.57 15.92
N THR A 95 -9.46 3.08 14.70
CA THR A 95 -10.12 2.41 13.58
C THR A 95 -9.13 2.02 12.49
N GLU A 96 -8.07 2.82 12.35
CA GLU A 96 -7.04 2.63 11.32
C GLU A 96 -5.66 2.59 11.96
N LEU A 97 -4.76 1.86 11.33
CA LEU A 97 -3.33 1.90 11.61
C LEU A 97 -2.59 1.58 10.32
N SER A 98 -1.67 2.43 9.95
CA SER A 98 -0.66 2.13 8.95
C SER A 98 0.72 2.39 9.52
N PHE A 99 1.67 1.57 9.14
CA PHE A 99 3.08 1.81 9.41
C PHE A 99 3.93 1.15 8.35
N GLU A 100 5.07 1.73 8.17
CA GLU A 100 6.13 1.31 7.29
C GLU A 100 7.34 0.96 8.15
N GLY A 101 8.04 -0.11 7.80
CA GLY A 101 9.34 -0.42 8.36
C GLY A 101 10.39 0.56 7.83
N GLU A 102 11.62 0.49 8.35
CA GLU A 102 12.74 1.11 7.69
C GLU A 102 12.96 0.39 6.35
N GLU A 103 13.22 1.14 5.30
CA GLU A 103 13.47 0.68 3.95
C GLU A 103 14.98 0.76 3.63
N PRO A 104 15.75 -0.22 4.08
CA PRO A 104 17.17 -0.21 3.81
C PRO A 104 17.43 -0.48 2.34
N SER A 105 18.49 0.14 1.81
CA SER A 105 19.01 -0.22 0.50
C SER A 105 19.32 -1.72 0.44
N LEU A 106 18.97 -2.37 -0.67
CA LEU A 106 19.28 -3.79 -0.93
C LEU A 106 20.78 -4.08 -0.92
N ASP A 107 21.63 -3.07 -1.17
CA ASP A 107 23.09 -3.16 -1.05
C ASP A 107 23.55 -3.26 0.42
N GLU A 108 22.83 -2.64 1.35
CA GLU A 108 23.13 -2.65 2.79
C GLU A 108 22.48 -3.84 3.51
N VAL A 109 21.22 -4.09 3.20
CA VAL A 109 20.43 -5.18 3.76
C VAL A 109 19.84 -6.03 2.65
N PRO A 110 20.51 -7.13 2.27
CA PRO A 110 20.01 -8.03 1.24
C PRO A 110 18.60 -8.56 1.56
N PHE A 111 17.77 -8.74 0.55
CA PHE A 111 16.38 -9.22 0.72
C PHE A 111 16.29 -10.52 1.52
N ALA A 112 17.24 -11.45 1.36
CA ALA A 112 17.31 -12.66 2.17
C ALA A 112 17.34 -12.35 3.69
N ARG A 113 17.91 -11.23 4.10
CA ARG A 113 17.90 -10.79 5.50
C ARG A 113 16.50 -10.30 5.90
N LEU A 114 15.83 -9.49 5.09
CA LEU A 114 14.45 -9.05 5.34
C LEU A 114 13.50 -10.24 5.41
N ARG A 115 13.58 -11.20 4.47
CA ARG A 115 12.80 -12.45 4.50
C ARG A 115 13.06 -13.30 5.75
N SER A 116 14.23 -13.22 6.33
CA SER A 116 14.53 -13.91 7.60
C SER A 116 13.86 -13.24 8.80
N LEU A 117 13.58 -11.96 8.73
CA LEU A 117 12.88 -11.18 9.77
C LEU A 117 11.36 -11.27 9.59
N PHE A 118 10.91 -11.20 8.34
CA PHE A 118 9.52 -11.27 7.91
C PHE A 118 9.35 -12.45 6.94
N PRO A 119 9.27 -13.70 7.46
CA PRO A 119 9.16 -14.89 6.61
C PRO A 119 7.84 -14.93 5.86
N GLU A 120 7.86 -15.54 4.68
CA GLU A 120 6.66 -15.81 3.89
C GLU A 120 5.66 -16.68 4.66
N GLY A 121 4.39 -16.44 4.42
CA GLY A 121 3.27 -17.17 5.01
C GLY A 121 2.21 -16.27 5.61
N ASP A 122 1.22 -16.88 6.26
CA ASP A 122 0.07 -16.18 6.80
C ASP A 122 0.41 -15.40 8.07
N TYR A 123 0.23 -14.08 8.02
CA TYR A 123 0.28 -13.21 9.19
C TYR A 123 -1.12 -13.08 9.79
N VAL A 124 -1.21 -13.16 11.11
CA VAL A 124 -2.48 -13.13 11.82
C VAL A 124 -2.62 -11.81 12.58
N PHE A 125 -3.68 -11.09 12.26
CA PHE A 125 -4.07 -9.85 12.92
C PHE A 125 -5.15 -10.16 13.94
N ARG A 126 -4.96 -9.73 15.18
CA ARG A 126 -5.92 -9.87 16.26
C ARG A 126 -6.10 -8.54 16.95
N ALA A 127 -7.33 -8.12 17.10
CA ALA A 127 -7.62 -6.93 17.90
C ALA A 127 -8.80 -7.16 18.82
N ARG A 128 -8.93 -6.31 19.82
CA ARG A 128 -10.07 -6.26 20.71
C ARG A 128 -10.76 -4.91 20.57
N THR A 129 -12.02 -4.92 20.23
CA THR A 129 -12.82 -3.71 20.12
C THR A 129 -13.04 -3.02 21.47
N THR A 130 -13.51 -1.78 21.45
CA THR A 130 -13.84 -1.02 22.66
C THR A 130 -14.99 -1.65 23.46
N ASP A 131 -15.86 -2.42 22.81
CA ASP A 131 -16.97 -3.18 23.43
C ASP A 131 -16.64 -4.67 23.70
N ASP A 132 -15.34 -5.03 23.76
CA ASP A 132 -14.82 -6.34 24.12
C ASP A 132 -15.04 -7.49 23.12
N ARG A 133 -15.36 -7.21 21.86
CA ARG A 133 -15.44 -8.23 20.81
C ARG A 133 -14.02 -8.51 20.24
N GLU A 134 -13.82 -9.70 19.69
CA GLU A 134 -12.58 -10.07 19.01
C GLU A 134 -12.67 -9.72 17.50
N LEU A 135 -11.65 -9.02 17.01
CA LEU A 135 -11.38 -8.83 15.58
C LEU A 135 -10.28 -9.79 15.16
N ARG A 136 -10.41 -10.39 13.97
CA ARG A 136 -9.42 -11.27 13.40
C ARG A 136 -9.31 -11.08 11.89
N GLY A 137 -8.07 -11.01 11.40
CA GLY A 137 -7.71 -11.03 9.99
C GLY A 137 -6.51 -11.92 9.75
N THR A 138 -6.27 -12.27 8.50
CA THR A 138 -5.10 -13.02 8.06
C THR A 138 -4.74 -12.53 6.67
N ASP A 139 -3.46 -12.24 6.45
CA ASP A 139 -2.94 -11.86 5.14
C ASP A 139 -1.63 -12.59 4.84
N PRO A 140 -1.46 -13.15 3.64
CA PRO A 140 -0.23 -13.82 3.26
C PRO A 140 0.83 -12.81 2.81
N LEU A 141 2.01 -12.88 3.41
CA LEU A 141 3.20 -12.21 2.88
C LEU A 141 3.93 -13.19 1.96
N THR A 142 4.16 -12.79 0.72
CA THR A 142 4.96 -13.55 -0.26
C THR A 142 6.26 -12.82 -0.58
N ALA A 143 7.17 -13.46 -1.30
CA ALA A 143 8.37 -12.83 -1.83
C ALA A 143 8.25 -12.47 -3.31
N GLU A 144 7.06 -12.60 -3.89
CA GLU A 144 6.81 -12.21 -5.28
C GLU A 144 6.73 -10.69 -5.38
N LEU A 145 7.60 -10.11 -6.20
CA LEU A 145 7.62 -8.68 -6.50
C LEU A 145 7.49 -8.50 -8.01
N PRO A 146 6.60 -7.63 -8.50
CA PRO A 146 6.57 -7.32 -9.92
C PRO A 146 7.85 -6.59 -10.33
N CYS A 147 8.28 -6.75 -11.55
CA CYS A 147 9.28 -5.86 -12.13
C CYS A 147 8.78 -4.42 -12.13
N PRO A 148 9.66 -3.42 -11.97
CA PRO A 148 9.26 -2.03 -12.12
C PRO A 148 8.72 -1.78 -13.54
N VAL A 149 7.74 -0.92 -13.63
CA VAL A 149 7.28 -0.40 -14.91
C VAL A 149 8.36 0.46 -15.56
N THR A 150 8.28 0.65 -16.88
CA THR A 150 9.09 1.67 -17.53
C THR A 150 8.21 2.89 -17.77
N VAL A 151 8.40 3.95 -16.99
CA VAL A 151 7.70 5.22 -17.23
C VAL A 151 8.20 5.82 -18.55
N VAL A 152 7.24 6.17 -19.43
CA VAL A 152 7.50 6.70 -20.78
C VAL A 152 7.31 8.21 -20.82
N SER A 153 6.32 8.74 -20.08
CA SER A 153 6.00 10.17 -20.01
C SER A 153 5.36 10.51 -18.66
N PRO A 154 5.73 11.62 -18.03
CA PRO A 154 6.87 12.47 -18.37
C PRO A 154 8.21 11.74 -18.31
N ALA A 155 9.22 12.19 -19.09
CA ALA A 155 10.59 11.74 -18.91
C ALA A 155 11.19 12.34 -17.63
N GLU A 156 12.31 11.79 -17.17
CA GLU A 156 13.04 12.37 -16.03
C GLU A 156 13.41 13.81 -16.32
N ASP A 157 13.11 14.71 -15.39
CA ASP A 157 13.35 16.16 -15.47
C ASP A 157 12.69 16.85 -16.70
N GLU A 158 11.69 16.22 -17.32
CA GLU A 158 10.99 16.82 -18.45
C GLU A 158 10.18 18.04 -17.99
N GLU A 159 10.28 19.13 -18.76
CA GLU A 159 9.43 20.30 -18.60
C GLU A 159 8.16 20.13 -19.46
N VAL A 160 7.00 20.08 -18.80
CA VAL A 160 5.71 19.80 -19.44
C VAL A 160 4.73 20.96 -19.27
N PRO A 161 3.81 21.18 -20.23
CA PRO A 161 2.78 22.20 -20.08
C PRO A 161 1.72 21.79 -19.03
N PRO A 162 1.16 22.74 -18.27
CA PRO A 162 0.25 22.44 -17.17
C PRO A 162 -1.11 21.85 -17.61
N ASP A 163 -1.48 22.01 -18.86
CA ASP A 163 -2.77 21.56 -19.41
C ASP A 163 -2.71 20.18 -20.09
N GLY A 164 -1.53 19.55 -20.16
CA GLY A 164 -1.33 18.37 -20.98
C GLY A 164 -0.57 17.20 -20.34
N VAL A 165 -0.47 17.15 -19.01
CA VAL A 165 0.27 16.07 -18.34
C VAL A 165 -0.49 14.76 -18.45
N VAL A 166 0.09 13.80 -19.16
CA VAL A 166 -0.41 12.43 -19.26
C VAL A 166 0.71 11.49 -18.86
N VAL A 167 0.51 10.78 -17.75
CA VAL A 167 1.42 9.73 -17.32
C VAL A 167 1.26 8.53 -18.23
N ARG A 168 2.36 7.99 -18.76
CA ARG A 168 2.40 6.78 -19.60
C ARG A 168 3.52 5.86 -19.17
N TRP A 169 3.26 4.56 -19.19
CA TRP A 169 4.22 3.54 -18.85
C TRP A 169 4.10 2.29 -19.73
N GLN A 170 5.17 1.53 -19.80
CA GLN A 170 5.11 0.15 -20.27
C GLN A 170 4.81 -0.77 -19.09
N PRO A 171 3.95 -1.78 -19.25
CA PRO A 171 3.62 -2.73 -18.19
C PRO A 171 4.85 -3.38 -17.56
N ALA A 172 4.71 -3.76 -16.28
CA ALA A 172 5.71 -4.57 -15.59
C ALA A 172 5.99 -5.86 -16.40
N PRO A 173 7.25 -6.13 -16.78
CA PRO A 173 7.55 -7.20 -17.74
C PRO A 173 7.58 -8.60 -17.12
N GLY A 174 7.47 -8.77 -15.81
CA GLY A 174 7.54 -10.06 -15.13
C GLY A 174 7.88 -9.93 -13.65
N VAL A 175 8.61 -10.90 -13.10
CA VAL A 175 8.98 -10.98 -11.68
C VAL A 175 10.34 -10.35 -11.45
N PHE A 176 10.45 -9.53 -10.42
CA PHE A 176 11.72 -8.98 -9.95
C PHE A 176 12.35 -9.92 -8.91
N ASP A 177 13.61 -10.26 -9.12
CA ASP A 177 14.42 -11.01 -8.16
C ASP A 177 15.28 -10.02 -7.34
N PRO A 178 14.89 -9.72 -6.11
CA PRO A 178 15.62 -8.76 -5.29
C PRO A 178 17.00 -9.25 -4.83
N ASP A 179 17.24 -10.56 -4.80
CA ASP A 179 18.56 -11.12 -4.46
C ASP A 179 19.61 -10.83 -5.55
N THR A 180 19.16 -10.69 -6.79
CA THR A 180 20.03 -10.37 -7.93
C THR A 180 19.81 -8.98 -8.52
N SER A 181 18.79 -8.25 -8.05
CA SER A 181 18.31 -6.96 -8.58
C SER A 181 18.03 -7.02 -10.08
N LYS A 182 17.41 -8.11 -10.54
CA LYS A 182 17.10 -8.34 -11.95
C LYS A 182 15.66 -8.74 -12.17
N CYS A 183 15.12 -8.26 -13.28
CA CYS A 183 13.85 -8.71 -13.78
C CYS A 183 13.99 -10.00 -14.58
N ASP A 184 13.09 -10.96 -14.33
CA ASP A 184 12.82 -12.09 -15.22
C ASP A 184 11.55 -11.79 -16.04
N PRO A 185 11.68 -11.36 -17.29
CA PRO A 185 10.52 -11.04 -18.13
C PRO A 185 9.73 -12.29 -18.57
N GLY A 186 10.26 -13.49 -18.28
CA GLY A 186 9.55 -14.76 -18.49
C GLY A 186 8.83 -15.25 -17.25
N GLY A 187 9.04 -14.62 -16.10
CA GLY A 187 8.34 -14.93 -14.85
C GLY A 187 6.88 -14.47 -14.93
N GLU A 188 5.97 -15.30 -14.41
CA GLU A 188 4.56 -14.91 -14.26
C GLU A 188 4.38 -14.25 -12.90
N VAL A 189 3.75 -13.07 -12.88
CA VAL A 189 3.33 -12.35 -11.69
C VAL A 189 1.84 -12.06 -11.77
N GLY A 190 1.14 -12.29 -10.67
CA GLY A 190 -0.29 -12.04 -10.56
C GLY A 190 -0.62 -10.54 -10.46
N LEU A 191 -0.30 -9.75 -11.50
CA LEU A 191 -0.54 -8.32 -11.47
C LEU A 191 -2.04 -8.01 -11.38
N VAL A 192 -2.44 -7.31 -10.31
CA VAL A 192 -3.84 -6.93 -10.07
C VAL A 192 -4.15 -5.49 -10.44
N GLY A 193 -3.14 -4.63 -10.55
CA GLY A 193 -3.34 -3.24 -10.93
C GLY A 193 -2.08 -2.40 -10.93
N TYR A 194 -2.29 -1.13 -11.19
CA TYR A 194 -1.31 -0.07 -11.01
C TYR A 194 -1.87 1.02 -10.11
N GLN A 195 -1.00 1.64 -9.34
CA GLN A 195 -1.31 2.89 -8.68
C GLN A 195 -0.42 3.97 -9.27
N VAL A 196 -0.98 5.12 -9.55
CA VAL A 196 -0.23 6.29 -10.03
C VAL A 196 -0.39 7.39 -9.00
N ILE A 197 0.73 7.90 -8.53
CA ILE A 197 0.80 9.00 -7.57
C ILE A 197 1.57 10.14 -8.24
N VAL A 198 1.01 11.34 -8.18
CA VAL A 198 1.73 12.57 -8.52
C VAL A 198 1.70 13.45 -7.29
N LEU A 199 2.86 13.68 -6.73
CA LEU A 199 3.06 14.58 -5.60
C LEU A 199 3.57 15.92 -6.12
N LEU A 200 2.96 17.01 -5.70
CA LEU A 200 3.51 18.35 -5.84
C LEU A 200 3.87 18.89 -4.46
N GLU A 201 5.08 19.40 -4.36
CA GLU A 201 5.59 19.89 -3.09
C GLU A 201 6.38 21.20 -3.27
N ASN A 202 6.12 22.16 -2.38
CA ASN A 202 6.94 23.33 -2.18
C ASN A 202 7.05 23.59 -0.69
N ALA A 203 8.18 23.20 -0.10
CA ALA A 203 8.41 23.27 1.34
C ALA A 203 8.48 24.70 1.86
N GLU A 204 8.93 25.67 1.04
CA GLU A 204 9.05 27.08 1.42
C GLU A 204 7.67 27.74 1.59
N GLU A 205 6.74 27.40 0.71
CA GLU A 205 5.37 27.90 0.70
C GLU A 205 4.40 27.00 1.50
N GLY A 206 4.87 25.87 2.03
CA GLY A 206 4.05 24.89 2.74
C GLY A 206 2.98 24.24 1.85
N LEU A 207 3.23 24.18 0.54
CA LEU A 207 2.35 23.55 -0.44
C LEU A 207 2.71 22.09 -0.54
N ARG A 208 1.73 21.21 -0.33
CA ARG A 208 1.81 19.78 -0.63
C ARG A 208 0.45 19.29 -1.10
N ARG A 209 0.38 18.65 -2.25
CA ARG A 209 -0.82 18.03 -2.79
C ARG A 209 -0.45 16.70 -3.44
N GLU A 210 -1.41 15.81 -3.45
CA GLU A 210 -1.27 14.50 -4.02
C GLU A 210 -2.44 14.20 -4.95
N PHE A 211 -2.14 13.73 -6.14
CA PHE A 211 -3.06 13.06 -7.05
C PHE A 211 -2.75 11.58 -7.01
N LEU A 212 -3.72 10.77 -6.60
CA LEU A 212 -3.58 9.33 -6.50
C LEU A 212 -4.73 8.67 -7.24
N VAL A 213 -4.42 7.61 -8.02
CA VAL A 213 -5.44 6.83 -8.71
C VAL A 213 -5.02 5.37 -8.85
N ASP A 214 -5.97 4.47 -8.54
CA ASP A 214 -5.85 3.04 -8.78
C ASP A 214 -6.40 2.68 -10.15
N LEU A 215 -5.68 1.84 -10.87
CA LEU A 215 -5.96 1.49 -12.25
C LEU A 215 -5.90 -0.03 -12.45
N PRO A 216 -6.71 -0.59 -13.38
CA PRO A 216 -6.68 -2.01 -13.67
C PRO A 216 -5.36 -2.43 -14.34
N PRO A 217 -4.99 -3.73 -14.32
CA PRO A 217 -3.70 -4.23 -14.82
C PRO A 217 -3.46 -4.02 -16.31
N GLY A 218 -4.50 -3.70 -17.07
CA GLY A 218 -4.38 -3.35 -18.50
C GLY A 218 -4.15 -1.87 -18.78
N ALA A 219 -4.11 -1.01 -17.76
CA ALA A 219 -3.87 0.42 -17.94
C ALA A 219 -2.40 0.68 -18.27
N THR A 220 -2.16 1.64 -19.16
CA THR A 220 -0.82 2.08 -19.56
C THR A 220 -0.69 3.60 -19.63
N GLU A 221 -1.78 4.32 -19.32
CA GLU A 221 -1.78 5.78 -19.25
C GLU A 221 -2.90 6.31 -18.35
N VAL A 222 -2.66 7.49 -17.81
CA VAL A 222 -3.67 8.28 -17.09
C VAL A 222 -3.41 9.78 -17.26
N PRO A 223 -4.44 10.59 -17.56
CA PRO A 223 -4.31 12.03 -17.54
C PRO A 223 -4.32 12.57 -16.11
N VAL A 224 -3.36 13.43 -15.77
CA VAL A 224 -3.35 14.17 -14.51
C VAL A 224 -4.30 15.38 -14.67
N PRO A 225 -5.21 15.64 -13.70
CA PRO A 225 -6.13 16.76 -13.80
C PRO A 225 -5.38 18.09 -13.94
N ALA A 226 -5.72 18.88 -14.97
CA ALA A 226 -5.08 20.19 -15.22
C ALA A 226 -5.15 21.11 -13.99
N ALA A 227 -6.28 21.13 -13.28
CA ALA A 227 -6.45 21.96 -12.09
C ALA A 227 -5.45 21.61 -10.97
N PHE A 228 -5.04 20.33 -10.86
CA PHE A 228 -4.01 19.90 -9.92
C PHE A 228 -2.63 20.40 -10.33
N VAL A 229 -2.28 20.22 -11.60
CA VAL A 229 -0.98 20.63 -12.16
C VAL A 229 -0.82 22.16 -12.13
N GLU A 230 -1.86 22.89 -12.56
CA GLU A 230 -1.89 24.36 -12.53
C GLU A 230 -1.71 24.96 -11.13
N GLU A 231 -2.16 24.26 -10.07
CA GLU A 231 -1.96 24.73 -8.69
C GLU A 231 -0.48 24.78 -8.37
N GLY A 232 0.27 23.72 -8.69
CA GLY A 232 1.72 23.67 -8.50
C GLY A 232 2.48 24.64 -9.39
N ALA A 233 2.10 24.76 -10.68
CA ALA A 233 2.74 25.65 -11.63
C ALA A 233 2.65 27.15 -11.25
N ARG A 234 1.66 27.53 -10.43
CA ARG A 234 1.53 28.93 -9.93
C ARG A 234 2.55 29.32 -8.85
N VAL A 235 3.24 28.35 -8.29
CA VAL A 235 4.19 28.55 -7.19
C VAL A 235 5.59 28.21 -7.68
N GLU A 236 6.43 29.23 -7.87
CA GLU A 236 7.81 29.02 -8.33
C GLU A 236 8.58 28.09 -7.38
N GLY A 237 9.31 27.13 -7.93
CA GLY A 237 10.08 26.14 -7.18
C GLY A 237 9.25 24.97 -6.66
N THR A 238 8.04 24.74 -7.20
CA THR A 238 7.27 23.52 -6.92
C THR A 238 7.92 22.34 -7.61
N GLU A 239 8.19 21.29 -6.83
CA GLU A 239 8.70 20.01 -7.31
C GLU A 239 7.53 19.07 -7.59
N PHE A 240 7.61 18.33 -8.70
CA PHE A 240 6.63 17.30 -9.07
C PHE A 240 7.34 15.94 -9.10
N THR A 241 6.87 15.04 -8.26
CA THR A 241 7.31 13.64 -8.26
C THR A 241 6.20 12.75 -8.76
N LEU A 242 6.53 11.87 -9.69
CA LEU A 242 5.65 10.85 -10.22
C LEU A 242 6.11 9.48 -9.73
N GLU A 243 5.18 8.69 -9.24
CA GLU A 243 5.36 7.28 -8.92
C GLU A 243 4.34 6.45 -9.67
N VAL A 244 4.81 5.36 -10.26
CA VAL A 244 3.94 4.33 -10.85
C VAL A 244 4.26 3.01 -10.18
N LEU A 245 3.30 2.51 -9.42
CA LEU A 245 3.40 1.27 -8.67
C LEU A 245 2.74 0.14 -9.48
N ALA A 246 3.44 -0.98 -9.61
CA ALA A 246 2.85 -2.23 -10.06
C ALA A 246 2.49 -3.04 -8.81
N VAL A 247 1.23 -3.49 -8.73
CA VAL A 247 0.66 -4.19 -7.56
C VAL A 247 0.30 -5.62 -7.94
N GLU A 248 0.83 -6.61 -7.21
CA GLU A 248 0.52 -8.02 -7.43
C GLU A 248 -0.54 -8.54 -6.44
N ASP A 249 -1.01 -9.77 -6.61
CA ASP A 249 -2.22 -10.29 -5.96
C ASP A 249 -2.08 -10.57 -4.45
N SER A 250 -0.87 -10.74 -3.91
CA SER A 250 -0.64 -10.79 -2.45
C SER A 250 -0.50 -9.40 -1.84
N GLY A 251 -0.42 -8.40 -2.70
CA GLY A 251 -0.34 -7.03 -2.27
C GLY A 251 1.04 -6.42 -2.31
N ASN A 252 2.08 -7.16 -2.64
CA ASN A 252 3.41 -6.57 -2.82
C ASN A 252 3.41 -5.61 -4.01
N GLU A 253 4.26 -4.59 -3.93
CA GLU A 253 4.32 -3.57 -4.96
C GLU A 253 5.74 -3.12 -5.28
N THR A 254 5.88 -2.63 -6.51
CA THR A 254 7.15 -2.09 -6.99
C THR A 254 6.93 -0.73 -7.60
N ILE A 255 7.65 0.24 -7.07
CA ILE A 255 7.62 1.65 -7.47
C ILE A 255 8.68 1.91 -8.56
N ALA A 256 8.27 2.67 -9.57
CA ALA A 256 9.17 3.40 -10.45
C ALA A 256 8.87 4.90 -10.30
N ALA A 257 9.82 5.65 -9.76
CA ALA A 257 9.67 7.08 -9.49
C ALA A 257 10.40 7.94 -10.54
N ARG A 258 9.91 9.16 -10.75
CA ARG A 258 10.52 10.21 -11.57
C ARG A 258 10.17 11.60 -11.10
N SER A 259 11.07 12.55 -11.35
CA SER A 259 10.80 13.97 -11.22
C SER A 259 10.45 14.57 -12.57
N PHE A 260 9.62 15.61 -12.59
CA PHE A 260 9.34 16.43 -13.76
C PHE A 260 9.04 17.88 -13.34
N GLN A 261 9.05 18.79 -14.28
CA GLN A 261 8.78 20.21 -14.05
C GLN A 261 7.58 20.65 -14.89
N VAL A 262 6.92 21.72 -14.46
CA VAL A 262 5.78 22.31 -15.15
C VAL A 262 6.11 23.74 -15.50
N GLU A 263 5.87 24.14 -16.80
CA GLU A 263 6.12 25.51 -17.32
C GLU A 263 5.30 26.60 -16.61
#